data_63d286349c1ef0c34152694fd6268a4d
#
_entry.id   63d286349c1ef0c34152694fd6268a4d
#
_cell.length_a   1.000
_cell.length_b   1.000
_cell.length_c   1.000
_cell.angle_alpha   90.00
_cell.angle_beta   90.00
_cell.angle_gamma   90.00
#
_symmetry.space_group_name_H-M   'P 1'
#
loop_
_entity.id
_entity.type
_entity.pdbx_description
1 polymer ?
#
loop_
_entity_poly.entity_id
_entity_poly.type
_entity_poly.pdbx_seq_one_letter_code
_entity_poly.pdbx_strand_id
1 'polypeptide(L)'
;LNNVGINNGILRTRSVILPVDDLPDSENELDQLDVLLISNFSMKRIRKNEAEVIAQWVRDGGILLLGTGARGEDALSPYYAAYLRNALQPTEMSLEMGNAYHENGDLEFLSLTASPVQIKGGQEVVLSDGVPIVSEISEGAGIVAISGYDFCDLTRFATDQSGYIDQLFSAVLGKTRLENLSITA
;
A
#
# COMPACT_ATOMS: atom_id res chain seq x y z
N LEU A 1 -7.12 -9.08 -4.51
CA LEU A 1 -6.98 -7.78 -5.22
C LEU A 1 -7.22 -7.87 -6.73
N ASN A 2 -7.56 -9.04 -7.28
CA ASN A 2 -7.77 -9.18 -8.72
C ASN A 2 -9.19 -8.73 -9.12
N ASN A 3 -9.29 -7.97 -10.23
CA ASN A 3 -10.56 -7.49 -10.80
C ASN A 3 -11.37 -6.56 -9.87
N VAL A 4 -10.71 -5.86 -8.97
CA VAL A 4 -11.35 -4.82 -8.14
C VAL A 4 -11.46 -3.52 -8.94
N GLY A 5 -12.63 -2.88 -8.89
CA GLY A 5 -12.83 -1.57 -9.52
C GLY A 5 -12.12 -0.48 -8.74
N ILE A 6 -11.39 0.39 -9.43
CA ILE A 6 -10.80 1.61 -8.88
C ILE A 6 -11.16 2.81 -9.75
N ASN A 7 -11.04 4.02 -9.21
CA ASN A 7 -11.46 5.25 -9.85
C ASN A 7 -12.93 5.18 -10.30
N ASN A 8 -13.83 4.90 -9.34
CA ASN A 8 -15.25 4.68 -9.59
C ASN A 8 -15.56 3.59 -10.63
N GLY A 9 -14.74 2.54 -10.66
CA GLY A 9 -14.92 1.39 -11.54
C GLY A 9 -14.47 1.61 -12.99
N ILE A 10 -13.88 2.75 -13.31
CA ILE A 10 -13.32 3.06 -14.65
C ILE A 10 -12.15 2.13 -14.95
N LEU A 11 -11.33 1.86 -13.95
CA LEU A 11 -10.18 0.95 -14.04
C LEU A 11 -10.46 -0.36 -13.30
N ARG A 12 -9.78 -1.43 -13.70
CA ARG A 12 -9.83 -2.72 -13.03
C ARG A 12 -8.43 -3.17 -12.66
N THR A 13 -8.26 -3.59 -11.40
CA THR A 13 -6.99 -4.13 -10.95
C THR A 13 -6.72 -5.49 -11.58
N ARG A 14 -5.47 -5.71 -11.99
CA ARG A 14 -4.94 -7.02 -12.36
C ARG A 14 -3.81 -7.34 -11.40
N SER A 15 -3.92 -8.43 -10.65
CA SER A 15 -2.90 -8.80 -9.68
C SER A 15 -2.23 -10.12 -10.06
N VAL A 16 -0.93 -10.18 -9.80
CA VAL A 16 -0.12 -11.38 -9.86
C VAL A 16 0.59 -11.54 -8.52
N ILE A 17 0.73 -12.77 -8.07
CA ILE A 17 1.51 -13.08 -6.86
C ILE A 17 2.93 -13.40 -7.31
N LEU A 18 3.90 -12.66 -6.78
CA LEU A 18 5.32 -12.91 -7.00
C LEU A 18 5.87 -13.71 -5.81
N PRO A 19 6.29 -14.97 -5.98
CA PRO A 19 7.05 -15.69 -4.96
C PRO A 19 8.36 -14.96 -4.66
N VAL A 20 8.81 -15.04 -3.41
CA VAL A 20 10.06 -14.35 -2.99
C VAL A 20 11.28 -14.84 -3.77
N ASP A 21 11.29 -16.12 -4.14
CA ASP A 21 12.40 -16.71 -4.88
C ASP A 21 12.40 -16.29 -6.37
N ASP A 22 11.29 -15.74 -6.84
CA ASP A 22 11.09 -15.26 -8.21
C ASP A 22 11.05 -13.71 -8.28
N LEU A 23 11.54 -13.03 -7.23
CA LEU A 23 11.66 -11.58 -7.27
C LEU A 23 12.62 -11.16 -8.37
N PRO A 24 12.25 -10.15 -9.17
CA PRO A 24 13.06 -9.71 -10.28
C PRO A 24 14.46 -9.26 -9.84
N ASP A 25 15.45 -9.64 -10.59
CA ASP A 25 16.83 -9.17 -10.43
C ASP A 25 17.21 -8.10 -11.48
N SER A 26 16.22 -7.69 -12.29
CA SER A 26 16.33 -6.61 -13.28
C SER A 26 15.10 -5.70 -13.26
N GLU A 27 15.30 -4.41 -13.50
CA GLU A 27 14.24 -3.39 -13.50
C GLU A 27 13.17 -3.65 -14.59
N ASN A 28 13.57 -4.13 -15.76
CA ASN A 28 12.65 -4.36 -16.89
C ASN A 28 11.49 -5.33 -16.56
N GLU A 29 11.66 -6.20 -15.59
CA GLU A 29 10.61 -7.13 -15.17
C GLU A 29 9.56 -6.45 -14.30
N LEU A 30 9.92 -5.37 -13.59
CA LEU A 30 9.01 -4.56 -12.79
C LEU A 30 8.30 -3.47 -13.61
N ASP A 31 8.78 -3.13 -14.81
CA ASP A 31 8.21 -2.06 -15.64
C ASP A 31 6.75 -2.28 -16.05
N GLN A 32 6.27 -3.52 -15.96
CA GLN A 32 4.88 -3.88 -16.25
C GLN A 32 3.95 -3.67 -15.06
N LEU A 33 4.49 -3.31 -13.88
CA LEU A 33 3.73 -3.10 -12.66
C LEU A 33 3.51 -1.60 -12.41
N ASP A 34 2.29 -1.24 -12.08
CA ASP A 34 1.98 0.10 -11.56
C ASP A 34 2.23 0.17 -10.06
N VAL A 35 1.94 -0.91 -9.34
CA VAL A 35 2.07 -1.00 -7.88
C VAL A 35 2.70 -2.34 -7.50
N LEU A 36 3.74 -2.30 -6.68
CA LEU A 36 4.27 -3.46 -5.98
C LEU A 36 3.81 -3.41 -4.52
N LEU A 37 2.98 -4.37 -4.13
CA LEU A 37 2.47 -4.48 -2.77
C LEU A 37 3.22 -5.59 -2.03
N ILE A 38 3.88 -5.24 -0.93
CA ILE A 38 4.56 -6.19 -0.03
C ILE A 38 3.82 -6.16 1.31
N SER A 39 3.20 -7.29 1.68
CA SER A 39 2.40 -7.43 2.89
C SER A 39 2.59 -8.81 3.50
N ASN A 40 2.42 -8.93 4.82
CA ASN A 40 2.68 -10.14 5.60
C ASN A 40 4.07 -10.76 5.36
N PHE A 41 5.04 -9.92 5.05
CA PHE A 41 6.39 -10.32 4.69
C PHE A 41 7.42 -9.41 5.37
N SER A 42 8.62 -9.94 5.65
CA SER A 42 9.74 -9.14 6.13
C SER A 42 10.69 -8.81 4.99
N MET A 43 10.81 -7.54 4.65
CA MET A 43 11.73 -7.07 3.63
C MET A 43 13.22 -7.38 3.94
N LYS A 44 13.54 -7.71 5.19
CA LYS A 44 14.90 -8.18 5.57
C LYS A 44 15.29 -9.50 4.88
N ARG A 45 14.31 -10.22 4.32
CA ARG A 45 14.52 -11.49 3.58
C ARG A 45 14.78 -11.27 2.09
N ILE A 46 14.54 -10.07 1.58
CA ILE A 46 14.84 -9.73 0.18
C ILE A 46 16.35 -9.61 0.02
N ARG A 47 16.89 -10.19 -1.02
CA ARG A 47 18.32 -10.10 -1.32
C ARG A 47 18.69 -8.65 -1.66
N LYS A 48 19.96 -8.29 -1.40
CA LYS A 48 20.42 -6.91 -1.57
C LYS A 48 20.22 -6.38 -3.00
N ASN A 49 20.54 -7.19 -4.01
CA ASN A 49 20.36 -6.83 -5.41
C ASN A 49 18.87 -6.62 -5.77
N GLU A 50 17.98 -7.46 -5.29
CA GLU A 50 16.53 -7.32 -5.51
C GLU A 50 15.99 -6.04 -4.83
N ALA A 51 16.47 -5.75 -3.62
CA ALA A 51 16.09 -4.52 -2.92
C ALA A 51 16.58 -3.27 -3.66
N GLU A 52 17.76 -3.33 -4.29
CA GLU A 52 18.30 -2.26 -5.14
C GLU A 52 17.48 -2.08 -6.42
N VAL A 53 17.06 -3.18 -7.06
CA VAL A 53 16.17 -3.17 -8.24
C VAL A 53 14.81 -2.54 -7.88
N ILE A 54 14.19 -2.95 -6.78
CA ILE A 54 12.92 -2.38 -6.32
C ILE A 54 13.08 -0.88 -6.05
N ALA A 55 14.15 -0.47 -5.35
CA ALA A 55 14.38 0.92 -5.03
C ALA A 55 14.63 1.77 -6.29
N GLN A 56 15.31 1.21 -7.31
CA GLN A 56 15.51 1.91 -8.59
C GLN A 56 14.19 2.03 -9.35
N TRP A 57 13.42 0.95 -9.46
CA TRP A 57 12.11 0.96 -10.08
C TRP A 57 11.17 2.00 -9.45
N VAL A 58 11.20 2.15 -8.12
CA VAL A 58 10.46 3.24 -7.43
C VAL A 58 10.95 4.59 -7.90
N ARG A 59 12.28 4.84 -7.91
CA ARG A 59 12.83 6.14 -8.36
C ARG A 59 12.44 6.49 -9.79
N ASP A 60 12.23 5.49 -10.64
CA ASP A 60 11.83 5.65 -12.04
C ASP A 60 10.31 5.78 -12.26
N GLY A 61 9.53 5.73 -11.18
CA GLY A 61 8.10 6.02 -11.20
C GLY A 61 7.18 4.94 -10.66
N GLY A 62 7.73 3.81 -10.18
CA GLY A 62 6.94 2.74 -9.55
C GLY A 62 6.34 3.16 -8.21
N ILE A 63 5.30 2.48 -7.78
CA ILE A 63 4.66 2.67 -6.48
C ILE A 63 4.89 1.43 -5.61
N LEU A 64 5.60 1.61 -4.51
CA LEU A 64 5.81 0.58 -3.51
C LEU A 64 4.87 0.79 -2.33
N LEU A 65 4.00 -0.19 -2.08
CA LEU A 65 3.06 -0.19 -0.96
C LEU A 65 3.45 -1.27 0.05
N LEU A 66 3.77 -0.86 1.28
CA LEU A 66 4.27 -1.73 2.34
C LEU A 66 3.24 -1.89 3.45
N GLY A 67 2.81 -3.12 3.73
CA GLY A 67 1.92 -3.44 4.85
C GLY A 67 2.70 -3.95 6.05
N THR A 68 2.49 -3.37 7.23
CA THR A 68 3.26 -3.69 8.44
C THR A 68 2.49 -4.56 9.44
N GLY A 69 1.28 -4.18 9.83
CA GLY A 69 0.44 -4.94 10.75
C GLY A 69 1.15 -5.35 12.04
N ALA A 70 0.93 -6.57 12.49
CA ALA A 70 1.53 -7.12 13.71
C ALA A 70 3.06 -7.23 13.67
N ARG A 71 3.68 -7.17 12.47
CA ARG A 71 5.15 -7.19 12.33
C ARG A 71 5.79 -5.84 12.68
N GLY A 72 5.00 -4.74 12.62
CA GLY A 72 5.53 -3.41 12.83
C GLY A 72 6.73 -3.14 11.91
N GLU A 73 7.83 -2.62 12.48
CA GLU A 73 9.04 -2.31 11.74
C GLU A 73 9.77 -3.54 11.16
N ASP A 74 9.50 -4.75 11.66
CA ASP A 74 10.08 -5.98 11.10
C ASP A 74 9.57 -6.32 9.70
N ALA A 75 8.46 -5.72 9.28
CA ALA A 75 8.00 -5.79 7.89
C ALA A 75 8.91 -4.98 6.95
N LEU A 76 9.57 -3.95 7.44
CA LEU A 76 10.34 -2.99 6.65
C LEU A 76 11.81 -3.39 6.58
N SER A 77 12.49 -2.99 5.50
CA SER A 77 13.95 -2.94 5.49
C SER A 77 14.43 -1.77 6.37
N PRO A 78 15.71 -1.80 6.83
CA PRO A 78 16.27 -0.66 7.56
C PRO A 78 16.18 0.66 6.78
N TYR A 79 16.24 0.62 5.46
CA TYR A 79 16.12 1.77 4.58
C TYR A 79 14.73 2.42 4.70
N TYR A 80 13.65 1.65 4.56
CA TYR A 80 12.27 2.18 4.67
C TYR A 80 11.86 2.48 6.10
N ALA A 81 12.35 1.73 7.08
CA ALA A 81 12.14 2.04 8.49
C ALA A 81 12.71 3.41 8.89
N ALA A 82 13.81 3.85 8.24
CA ALA A 82 14.40 5.17 8.48
C ALA A 82 13.48 6.35 8.07
N TYR A 83 12.49 6.11 7.20
CA TYR A 83 11.49 7.11 6.83
C TYR A 83 10.49 7.39 7.96
N LEU A 84 10.25 6.45 8.85
CA LEU A 84 9.31 6.62 9.93
C LEU A 84 9.71 7.77 10.86
N ARG A 85 8.73 8.59 11.23
CA ARG A 85 8.91 9.66 12.22
C ARG A 85 9.02 9.11 13.63
N ASN A 86 8.23 8.08 13.93
CA ASN A 86 8.19 7.39 15.20
C ASN A 86 8.22 5.86 14.97
N ALA A 87 8.69 5.12 15.97
CA ALA A 87 8.62 3.67 15.95
C ALA A 87 7.16 3.18 15.84
N LEU A 88 6.94 2.15 15.04
CA LEU A 88 5.63 1.52 14.94
C LEU A 88 5.33 0.74 16.22
N GLN A 89 4.12 0.91 16.73
CA GLN A 89 3.63 0.23 17.93
C GLN A 89 2.33 -0.51 17.57
N PRO A 90 2.43 -1.75 17.07
CA PRO A 90 1.25 -2.53 16.71
C PRO A 90 0.33 -2.74 17.90
N THR A 91 -0.89 -2.28 17.77
CA THR A 91 -1.96 -2.46 18.76
C THR A 91 -3.25 -2.85 18.06
N GLU A 92 -4.20 -3.39 18.79
CA GLU A 92 -5.54 -3.59 18.25
C GLU A 92 -6.21 -2.22 18.05
N MET A 93 -6.60 -1.91 16.83
CA MET A 93 -7.24 -0.66 16.45
C MET A 93 -8.53 -0.95 15.71
N SER A 94 -9.57 -0.16 15.97
CA SER A 94 -10.78 -0.14 15.16
C SER A 94 -10.57 0.84 14.01
N LEU A 95 -10.39 0.31 12.81
CA LEU A 95 -10.17 1.11 11.61
C LEU A 95 -11.50 1.39 10.91
N GLU A 96 -11.73 2.65 10.62
CA GLU A 96 -12.83 3.09 9.77
C GLU A 96 -12.49 2.74 8.32
N MET A 97 -13.24 1.79 7.75
CA MET A 97 -13.11 1.39 6.36
C MET A 97 -14.21 2.12 5.59
N GLY A 98 -13.86 3.29 5.03
CA GLY A 98 -14.80 4.10 4.26
C GLY A 98 -15.53 3.27 3.22
N ASN A 99 -16.84 3.22 3.32
CA ASN A 99 -17.67 2.43 2.43
C ASN A 99 -18.39 3.35 1.44
N ALA A 100 -17.75 3.60 0.30
CA ALA A 100 -18.34 4.43 -0.76
C ALA A 100 -19.55 3.76 -1.44
N TYR A 101 -19.84 2.49 -1.15
CA TYR A 101 -20.80 1.68 -1.88
C TYR A 101 -21.96 1.13 -1.03
N HIS A 102 -22.02 1.39 0.28
CA HIS A 102 -23.21 1.05 1.05
C HIS A 102 -24.32 2.09 0.81
N GLU A 103 -25.45 1.64 0.32
CA GLU A 103 -26.64 2.48 0.05
C GLU A 103 -27.10 3.28 1.27
N ASN A 104 -26.75 2.87 2.48
CA ASN A 104 -27.13 3.50 3.73
C ASN A 104 -26.08 4.44 4.32
N GLY A 105 -24.89 4.53 3.74
CA GLY A 105 -23.80 5.37 4.27
C GLY A 105 -23.24 4.92 5.61
N ASP A 106 -23.48 3.69 6.01
CA ASP A 106 -22.94 3.13 7.26
C ASP A 106 -21.42 2.94 7.15
N LEU A 107 -20.69 3.43 8.15
CA LEU A 107 -19.25 3.22 8.26
C LEU A 107 -19.00 1.81 8.76
N GLU A 108 -18.15 1.07 8.06
CA GLU A 108 -17.67 -0.23 8.52
C GLU A 108 -16.39 -0.05 9.33
N PHE A 109 -16.37 -0.60 10.53
CA PHE A 109 -15.19 -0.62 11.38
C PHE A 109 -14.64 -2.03 11.45
N LEU A 110 -13.33 -2.16 11.16
CA LEU A 110 -12.60 -3.41 11.29
C LEU A 110 -11.64 -3.33 12.47
N SER A 111 -11.67 -4.33 13.35
CA SER A 111 -10.67 -4.49 14.40
C SER A 111 -9.46 -5.24 13.82
N LEU A 112 -8.35 -4.54 13.68
CA LEU A 112 -7.10 -5.04 13.12
C LEU A 112 -5.92 -4.69 14.04
N THR A 113 -4.86 -5.49 13.96
CA THR A 113 -3.57 -5.07 14.53
C THR A 113 -2.92 -4.06 13.60
N ALA A 114 -2.80 -2.83 14.07
CA ALA A 114 -2.28 -1.72 13.28
C ALA A 114 -1.43 -0.77 14.12
N SER A 115 -0.73 0.14 13.45
CA SER A 115 0.01 1.25 14.04
C SER A 115 -0.33 2.54 13.33
N PRO A 116 -0.36 3.69 14.01
CA PRO A 116 -0.26 4.98 13.35
C PRO A 116 1.03 5.07 12.54
N VAL A 117 0.95 5.61 11.32
CA VAL A 117 2.12 5.74 10.44
C VAL A 117 2.31 7.20 10.07
N GLN A 118 3.48 7.74 10.40
CA GLN A 118 3.93 9.07 9.96
C GLN A 118 5.31 8.97 9.37
N ILE A 119 5.51 9.58 8.19
CA ILE A 119 6.77 9.59 7.44
C ILE A 119 7.40 10.99 7.52
N LYS A 120 8.73 11.03 7.72
CA LYS A 120 9.51 12.27 7.70
C LYS A 120 9.48 12.89 6.30
N GLY A 121 8.93 14.10 6.18
CA GLY A 121 8.80 14.76 4.88
C GLY A 121 7.75 14.17 3.95
N GLY A 122 7.01 13.18 4.42
CA GLY A 122 5.90 12.57 3.69
C GLY A 122 4.56 13.21 4.03
N GLN A 123 3.50 12.68 3.42
CA GLN A 123 2.12 13.09 3.64
C GLN A 123 1.24 11.91 4.12
N GLU A 124 0.20 12.24 4.85
CA GLU A 124 -0.80 11.28 5.32
C GLU A 124 -1.85 11.12 4.20
N VAL A 125 -2.11 9.87 3.78
CA VAL A 125 -3.03 9.60 2.65
C VAL A 125 -4.31 8.92 3.07
N VAL A 126 -4.27 8.08 4.11
CA VAL A 126 -5.47 7.46 4.68
C VAL A 126 -5.47 7.70 6.18
N LEU A 127 -6.59 8.23 6.67
CA LEU A 127 -6.83 8.42 8.09
C LEU A 127 -8.01 7.54 8.53
N SER A 128 -7.92 7.04 9.76
CA SER A 128 -9.02 6.40 10.46
C SER A 128 -9.27 7.18 11.74
N ASP A 129 -10.45 7.78 11.88
CA ASP A 129 -10.81 8.65 13.01
C ASP A 129 -9.73 9.72 13.31
N GLY A 130 -9.19 10.33 12.24
CA GLY A 130 -8.14 11.35 12.35
C GLY A 130 -6.73 10.79 12.63
N VAL A 131 -6.57 9.48 12.77
CA VAL A 131 -5.28 8.83 12.97
C VAL A 131 -4.71 8.40 11.62
N PRO A 132 -3.47 8.80 11.25
CA PRO A 132 -2.86 8.40 9.99
C PRO A 132 -2.51 6.91 10.02
N ILE A 133 -3.12 6.13 9.13
CA ILE A 133 -2.92 4.69 9.00
C ILE A 133 -2.19 4.29 7.72
N VAL A 134 -2.14 5.19 6.75
CA VAL A 134 -1.27 5.09 5.57
C VAL A 134 -0.64 6.45 5.33
N SER A 135 0.67 6.47 5.19
CA SER A 135 1.43 7.65 4.80
C SER A 135 2.37 7.33 3.65
N GLU A 136 2.69 8.34 2.83
CA GLU A 136 3.54 8.17 1.67
C GLU A 136 4.61 9.25 1.57
N ILE A 137 5.65 8.95 0.80
CA ILE A 137 6.71 9.89 0.43
C ILE A 137 7.07 9.69 -1.04
N SER A 138 7.35 10.79 -1.75
CA SER A 138 7.92 10.71 -3.09
C SER A 138 9.39 10.30 -3.02
N GLU A 139 9.77 9.35 -3.88
CA GLU A 139 11.15 8.90 -4.05
C GLU A 139 11.48 8.89 -5.54
N GLY A 140 12.25 9.89 -6.01
CA GLY A 140 12.42 10.13 -7.44
C GLY A 140 11.12 10.52 -8.12
N ALA A 141 10.73 9.77 -9.16
CA ALA A 141 9.46 9.94 -9.86
C ALA A 141 8.35 9.06 -9.27
N GLY A 142 8.67 8.15 -8.34
CA GLY A 142 7.74 7.21 -7.75
C GLY A 142 7.34 7.55 -6.31
N ILE A 143 6.69 6.59 -5.69
CA ILE A 143 6.08 6.75 -4.35
C ILE A 143 6.41 5.51 -3.51
N VAL A 144 6.75 5.75 -2.25
CA VAL A 144 6.75 4.73 -1.20
C VAL A 144 5.61 5.04 -0.23
N ALA A 145 4.64 4.15 -0.12
CA ALA A 145 3.56 4.23 0.84
C ALA A 145 3.71 3.13 1.90
N ILE A 146 3.55 3.51 3.17
CA ILE A 146 3.61 2.58 4.31
C ILE A 146 2.25 2.57 4.98
N SER A 147 1.69 1.36 5.13
CA SER A 147 0.46 1.10 5.88
C SER A 147 0.79 0.54 7.25
N GLY A 148 0.09 1.03 8.26
CA GLY A 148 0.19 0.54 9.64
C GLY A 148 -0.44 -0.82 9.87
N TYR A 149 -1.21 -1.35 8.91
CA TYR A 149 -1.85 -2.66 8.96
C TYR A 149 -1.32 -3.58 7.86
N ASP A 150 -1.61 -4.87 7.98
CA ASP A 150 -1.31 -5.87 6.96
C ASP A 150 -2.51 -6.00 6.00
N PHE A 151 -2.27 -5.90 4.70
CA PHE A 151 -3.34 -6.01 3.69
C PHE A 151 -3.97 -7.41 3.66
N CYS A 152 -3.26 -8.45 4.11
CA CYS A 152 -3.83 -9.78 4.24
C CYS A 152 -4.91 -9.85 5.32
N ASP A 153 -4.85 -8.99 6.34
CA ASP A 153 -5.86 -8.96 7.40
C ASP A 153 -7.20 -8.40 6.89
N LEU A 154 -7.18 -7.50 5.92
CA LEU A 154 -8.40 -6.98 5.27
C LEU A 154 -9.22 -8.10 4.63
N THR A 155 -8.54 -9.10 4.03
CA THR A 155 -9.22 -10.22 3.34
C THR A 155 -9.96 -11.15 4.28
N ARG A 156 -9.65 -11.10 5.58
CA ARG A 156 -10.27 -11.96 6.61
C ARG A 156 -11.56 -11.38 7.15
N PHE A 157 -11.72 -10.06 7.13
CA PHE A 157 -12.74 -9.37 7.91
C PHE A 157 -13.70 -8.54 7.07
N ALA A 158 -13.28 -8.01 5.93
CA ALA A 158 -14.14 -7.18 5.11
C ALA A 158 -15.05 -8.03 4.22
N THR A 159 -16.36 -7.84 4.34
CA THR A 159 -17.35 -8.47 3.46
C THR A 159 -17.41 -7.79 2.10
N ASP A 160 -17.17 -6.49 2.05
CA ASP A 160 -17.01 -5.72 0.82
C ASP A 160 -15.77 -4.83 0.92
N GLN A 161 -14.69 -5.25 0.27
CA GLN A 161 -13.41 -4.54 0.28
C GLN A 161 -13.26 -3.58 -0.89
N SER A 162 -14.16 -3.63 -1.86
CA SER A 162 -13.99 -2.91 -3.14
C SER A 162 -13.93 -1.40 -2.92
N GLY A 163 -14.80 -0.85 -2.07
CA GLY A 163 -14.82 0.57 -1.75
C GLY A 163 -13.56 1.05 -1.05
N TYR A 164 -13.06 0.30 -0.08
CA TYR A 164 -11.82 0.63 0.61
C TYR A 164 -10.60 0.54 -0.31
N ILE A 165 -10.52 -0.51 -1.12
CA ILE A 165 -9.45 -0.69 -2.09
C ILE A 165 -9.45 0.44 -3.13
N ASP A 166 -10.64 0.85 -3.63
CA ASP A 166 -10.76 2.00 -4.53
C ASP A 166 -10.21 3.28 -3.86
N GLN A 167 -10.62 3.56 -2.63
CA GLN A 167 -10.14 4.73 -1.88
C GLN A 167 -8.62 4.69 -1.67
N LEU A 168 -8.07 3.55 -1.23
CA LEU A 168 -6.64 3.39 -0.98
C LEU A 168 -5.83 3.59 -2.26
N PHE A 169 -6.17 2.86 -3.34
CA PHE A 169 -5.41 2.96 -4.58
C PHE A 169 -5.60 4.32 -5.26
N SER A 170 -6.78 4.91 -5.19
CA SER A 170 -7.02 6.26 -5.71
C SER A 170 -6.18 7.30 -4.97
N ALA A 171 -6.03 7.17 -3.65
CA ALA A 171 -5.19 8.06 -2.86
C ALA A 171 -3.70 7.90 -3.21
N VAL A 172 -3.21 6.66 -3.25
CA VAL A 172 -1.77 6.36 -3.49
C VAL A 172 -1.36 6.62 -4.95
N LEU A 173 -2.20 6.28 -5.92
CA LEU A 173 -1.93 6.55 -7.34
C LEU A 173 -1.96 8.05 -7.66
N GLY A 174 -2.84 8.79 -6.99
CA GLY A 174 -3.05 10.20 -7.24
C GLY A 174 -3.76 10.51 -8.55
N LYS A 175 -4.29 11.73 -8.64
CA LYS A 175 -5.18 12.13 -9.74
C LYS A 175 -4.53 12.02 -11.13
N THR A 176 -3.33 12.54 -11.28
CA THR A 176 -2.65 12.59 -12.59
C THR A 176 -2.38 11.20 -13.15
N ARG A 177 -1.96 10.25 -12.29
CA ARG A 177 -1.69 8.87 -12.72
C ARG A 177 -2.97 8.14 -13.09
N LEU A 178 -4.04 8.33 -12.31
CA LEU A 178 -5.36 7.77 -12.62
C LEU A 178 -5.92 8.28 -13.94
N GLU A 179 -5.75 9.58 -14.24
CA GLU A 179 -6.14 10.16 -15.52
C GLU A 179 -5.37 9.53 -16.68
N ASN A 180 -4.05 9.38 -16.56
CA ASN A 180 -3.20 8.79 -17.59
C ASN A 180 -3.56 7.31 -17.83
N LEU A 181 -3.75 6.51 -16.78
CA LEU A 181 -4.19 5.12 -16.90
C LEU A 181 -5.56 5.00 -17.55
N SER A 182 -6.48 5.92 -17.26
CA SER A 182 -7.83 5.94 -17.84
C SER A 182 -7.85 6.29 -19.33
N ILE A 183 -6.82 6.97 -19.86
CA ILE A 183 -6.69 7.28 -21.29
C ILE A 183 -6.14 6.07 -22.08
N THR A 184 -5.36 5.22 -21.41
CA THR A 184 -4.69 4.06 -22.04
C THR A 184 -5.47 2.76 -21.92
N ALA A 185 -6.54 2.73 -21.14
CA ALA A 185 -7.42 1.57 -20.94
C ALA A 185 -8.60 1.57 -21.92
#